data_afd2b75a4dcef629a394ac3c0119c1d9
#
_entry.id   afd2b75a4dcef629a394ac3c0119c1d9
#
_cell.length_a   1.000
_cell.length_b   1.000
_cell.length_c   1.000
_cell.angle_alpha   90.00
_cell.angle_beta   90.00
_cell.angle_gamma   90.00
#
_symmetry.space_group_name_H-M   'P 1'
#
loop_
_entity.id
_entity.type
_entity.pdbx_description
1 polymer ?
#
loop_
_entity_poly.entity_id
_entity_poly.type
_entity_poly.pdbx_seq_one_letter_code
_entity_poly.pdbx_strand_id
1 'polypeptide(L)'
;MGRIIRNTISYGFVTLILAALGFCIYLFLDDLDGPEVTMTPDTGRISPTQEITLKLADAKSGVRSVVVTIHRNNQSLVILDKVFSEPAPVQTTSFNLKNAGLRDGAFELEITARDNSLMSFGKGNGTTRKWNMQLDTQPPKVRIKTTVPALRRGSVTAIAYSVSEDASMTGVQLGEQFFPAFLQPNGLYYCFFPFPLDTPKGKFTPELLTRDLAGNESRNRVLVNA
;
A
#
# COMPACT_ATOMS: atom_id res chain seq x y z
N MET A 1 1.68 74.72 -5.55
CA MET A 1 1.96 73.53 -6.42
C MET A 1 2.64 72.33 -5.67
N GLY A 2 3.65 72.57 -4.84
CA GLY A 2 4.38 71.51 -4.14
C GLY A 2 3.57 70.64 -3.14
N ARG A 3 2.51 71.16 -2.51
CA ARG A 3 1.69 70.47 -1.50
C ARG A 3 0.74 69.46 -2.16
N ILE A 4 0.20 69.77 -3.33
CA ILE A 4 -0.68 68.84 -4.10
C ILE A 4 0.14 67.70 -4.63
N ILE A 5 1.31 67.94 -5.22
CA ILE A 5 2.19 66.86 -5.74
C ILE A 5 2.63 65.90 -4.62
N ARG A 6 2.98 66.45 -3.43
CA ARG A 6 3.37 65.66 -2.27
C ARG A 6 2.25 64.73 -1.78
N ASN A 7 1.01 65.24 -1.73
CA ASN A 7 -0.15 64.48 -1.32
C ASN A 7 -0.50 63.37 -2.35
N THR A 8 -0.41 63.68 -3.65
CA THR A 8 -0.66 62.68 -4.70
C THR A 8 0.36 61.52 -4.66
N ILE A 9 1.64 61.82 -4.44
CA ILE A 9 2.71 60.80 -4.27
C ILE A 9 2.44 59.98 -3.00
N SER A 10 2.04 60.64 -1.87
CA SER A 10 1.72 59.93 -0.63
C SER A 10 0.51 58.97 -0.79
N TYR A 11 -0.56 59.40 -1.46
CA TYR A 11 -1.71 58.53 -1.75
C TYR A 11 -1.36 57.40 -2.69
N GLY A 12 -0.56 57.65 -3.74
CA GLY A 12 -0.07 56.59 -4.63
C GLY A 12 0.74 55.54 -3.89
N PHE A 13 1.61 55.94 -2.97
CA PHE A 13 2.41 55.03 -2.15
C PHE A 13 1.55 54.19 -1.19
N VAL A 14 0.57 54.82 -0.52
CA VAL A 14 -0.39 54.09 0.35
C VAL A 14 -1.21 53.07 -0.45
N THR A 15 -1.70 53.46 -1.63
CA THR A 15 -2.46 52.54 -2.50
C THR A 15 -1.60 51.34 -2.93
N LEU A 16 -0.33 51.57 -3.27
CA LEU A 16 0.60 50.51 -3.63
C LEU A 16 0.84 49.52 -2.47
N ILE A 17 0.99 50.07 -1.24
CA ILE A 17 1.16 49.21 -0.04
C ILE A 17 -0.10 48.38 0.20
N LEU A 18 -1.29 48.98 0.10
CA LEU A 18 -2.55 48.26 0.29
C LEU A 18 -2.75 47.19 -0.79
N ALA A 19 -2.40 47.49 -2.04
CA ALA A 19 -2.45 46.50 -3.12
C ALA A 19 -1.47 45.35 -2.89
N ALA A 20 -0.24 45.63 -2.47
CA ALA A 20 0.76 44.63 -2.13
C ALA A 20 0.31 43.79 -0.94
N LEU A 21 -0.26 44.40 0.09
CA LEU A 21 -0.82 43.67 1.25
C LEU A 21 -1.98 42.78 0.84
N GLY A 22 -2.92 43.28 0.03
CA GLY A 22 -4.03 42.51 -0.51
C GLY A 22 -3.56 41.32 -1.36
N PHE A 23 -2.54 41.54 -2.17
CA PHE A 23 -1.92 40.48 -2.96
C PHE A 23 -1.22 39.43 -2.08
N CYS A 24 -0.51 39.85 -1.03
CA CYS A 24 0.09 38.90 -0.07
C CYS A 24 -0.99 38.08 0.66
N ILE A 25 -2.08 38.75 1.08
CA ILE A 25 -3.22 38.06 1.71
C ILE A 25 -3.86 37.07 0.72
N TYR A 26 -4.04 37.45 -0.54
CA TYR A 26 -4.56 36.58 -1.57
C TYR A 26 -3.68 35.33 -1.75
N LEU A 27 -2.36 35.51 -1.90
CA LEU A 27 -1.42 34.39 -2.01
C LEU A 27 -1.42 33.48 -0.77
N PHE A 28 -1.64 34.07 0.41
CA PHE A 28 -1.71 33.33 1.66
C PHE A 28 -3.00 32.48 1.77
N LEU A 29 -4.14 33.05 1.27
CA LEU A 29 -5.45 32.40 1.33
C LEU A 29 -5.72 31.45 0.12
N ASP A 30 -4.89 31.51 -0.91
CA ASP A 30 -5.09 30.71 -2.12
C ASP A 30 -4.93 29.21 -1.89
N ASP A 31 -4.14 28.81 -0.89
CA ASP A 31 -3.85 27.43 -0.56
C ASP A 31 -4.16 27.12 0.92
N LEU A 32 -5.40 26.74 1.18
CA LEU A 32 -5.92 26.43 2.51
C LEU A 32 -6.10 24.92 2.74
N ASP A 33 -6.11 24.14 1.67
CA ASP A 33 -6.34 22.71 1.72
C ASP A 33 -5.01 21.96 1.88
N GLY A 34 -5.01 20.94 2.72
CA GLY A 34 -3.84 20.06 2.83
C GLY A 34 -3.87 18.93 1.81
N PRO A 35 -2.77 18.18 1.65
CA PRO A 35 -2.63 17.11 0.67
C PRO A 35 -3.72 16.05 0.79
N GLU A 36 -4.21 15.55 -0.34
CA GLU A 36 -5.03 14.35 -0.39
C GLU A 36 -4.16 13.11 -0.15
N VAL A 37 -4.61 12.21 0.72
CA VAL A 37 -3.89 10.98 1.07
C VAL A 37 -4.71 9.78 0.64
N THR A 38 -4.13 8.94 -0.23
CA THR A 38 -4.67 7.65 -0.63
C THR A 38 -3.67 6.53 -0.33
N MET A 39 -4.17 5.37 0.08
CA MET A 39 -3.38 4.21 0.48
C MET A 39 -3.80 2.97 -0.31
N THR A 40 -2.84 2.16 -0.70
CA THR A 40 -3.09 0.89 -1.38
C THR A 40 -2.16 -0.20 -0.80
N PRO A 41 -2.68 -1.35 -0.35
CA PRO A 41 -4.09 -1.67 -0.22
C PRO A 41 -4.77 -0.85 0.90
N ASP A 42 -6.06 -0.57 0.76
CA ASP A 42 -6.90 0.08 1.77
C ASP A 42 -7.70 -0.94 2.61
N THR A 43 -7.38 -2.23 2.44
CA THR A 43 -8.04 -3.36 3.11
C THR A 43 -7.65 -3.45 4.58
N GLY A 44 -8.60 -3.91 5.40
CA GLY A 44 -8.42 -4.01 6.84
C GLY A 44 -7.41 -5.07 7.33
N ARG A 45 -6.98 -6.03 6.50
CA ARG A 45 -6.00 -7.07 6.85
C ARG A 45 -4.72 -6.90 6.06
N ILE A 46 -3.58 -7.08 6.74
CA ILE A 46 -2.27 -6.89 6.13
C ILE A 46 -1.22 -7.79 6.77
N SER A 47 -0.34 -8.36 5.95
CA SER A 47 0.84 -9.06 6.47
C SER A 47 1.99 -8.08 6.73
N PRO A 48 2.95 -8.44 7.59
CA PRO A 48 4.11 -7.58 7.85
C PRO A 48 4.94 -7.27 6.60
N THR A 49 4.96 -8.17 5.64
CA THR A 49 5.76 -8.07 4.41
C THR A 49 5.03 -7.40 3.26
N GLN A 50 3.72 -7.21 3.40
CA GLN A 50 2.91 -6.53 2.39
C GLN A 50 3.40 -5.09 2.22
N GLU A 51 3.69 -4.70 0.99
CA GLU A 51 4.03 -3.33 0.66
C GLU A 51 2.77 -2.47 0.65
N ILE A 52 2.80 -1.38 1.40
CA ILE A 52 1.75 -0.36 1.45
C ILE A 52 2.25 0.84 0.66
N THR A 53 1.55 1.20 -0.39
CA THR A 53 1.86 2.37 -1.22
C THR A 53 0.97 3.53 -0.83
N LEU A 54 1.57 4.68 -0.56
CA LEU A 54 0.90 5.95 -0.35
C LEU A 54 1.03 6.81 -1.60
N LYS A 55 -0.08 7.32 -2.08
CA LYS A 55 -0.13 8.39 -3.07
C LYS A 55 -0.65 9.64 -2.39
N LEU A 56 0.13 10.69 -2.44
CA LEU A 56 -0.12 11.99 -1.83
C LEU A 56 -0.26 12.99 -2.95
N ALA A 57 -1.31 13.80 -2.97
CA ALA A 57 -1.56 14.75 -4.04
C ALA A 57 -1.90 16.14 -3.49
N ASP A 58 -1.20 17.15 -3.99
CA ASP A 58 -1.46 18.56 -3.74
C ASP A 58 -1.09 19.36 -5.00
N ALA A 59 -2.12 19.90 -5.65
CA ALA A 59 -1.94 20.56 -6.94
C ALA A 59 -1.41 22.00 -6.84
N LYS A 60 -1.45 22.61 -5.66
CA LYS A 60 -1.10 24.02 -5.45
C LYS A 60 0.36 24.19 -5.01
N SER A 61 0.64 23.87 -3.75
CA SER A 61 1.99 24.05 -3.20
C SER A 61 2.86 22.79 -3.28
N GLY A 62 2.24 21.66 -3.59
CA GLY A 62 2.91 20.36 -3.66
C GLY A 62 3.17 19.75 -2.30
N VAL A 63 3.35 18.44 -2.28
CA VAL A 63 3.56 17.65 -1.07
C VAL A 63 4.99 17.80 -0.58
N ARG A 64 5.17 18.16 0.69
CA ARG A 64 6.46 18.36 1.36
C ARG A 64 6.90 17.16 2.18
N SER A 65 5.99 16.59 2.99
CA SER A 65 6.37 15.52 3.91
C SER A 65 5.21 14.59 4.24
N VAL A 66 5.57 13.41 4.70
CA VAL A 66 4.61 12.42 5.21
C VAL A 66 5.18 11.71 6.42
N VAL A 67 4.35 11.54 7.45
CA VAL A 67 4.64 10.75 8.64
C VAL A 67 3.59 9.65 8.75
N VAL A 68 4.04 8.42 8.98
CA VAL A 68 3.19 7.26 9.21
C VAL A 68 3.43 6.77 10.62
N THR A 69 2.36 6.72 11.41
CA THR A 69 2.40 6.31 12.82
C THR A 69 1.40 5.18 13.05
N ILE A 70 1.81 4.18 13.80
CA ILE A 70 0.92 3.12 14.29
C ILE A 70 0.56 3.40 15.73
N HIS A 71 -0.73 3.30 16.02
CA HIS A 71 -1.26 3.39 17.38
C HIS A 71 -1.82 2.04 17.82
N ARG A 72 -1.31 1.51 18.93
CA ARG A 72 -1.75 0.26 19.51
C ARG A 72 -1.52 0.22 21.01
N ASN A 73 -2.53 -0.17 21.80
CA ASN A 73 -2.41 -0.32 23.26
C ASN A 73 -1.80 0.91 23.95
N ASN A 74 -2.25 2.12 23.62
CA ASN A 74 -1.73 3.41 24.11
C ASN A 74 -0.24 3.67 23.78
N GLN A 75 0.32 2.93 22.85
CA GLN A 75 1.68 3.17 22.32
C GLN A 75 1.59 3.66 20.88
N SER A 76 2.50 4.56 20.53
CA SER A 76 2.64 5.09 19.18
C SER A 76 4.04 4.75 18.66
N LEU A 77 4.09 4.25 17.44
CA LEU A 77 5.32 3.89 16.76
C LEU A 77 5.36 4.56 15.39
N VAL A 78 6.36 5.40 15.16
CA VAL A 78 6.59 5.98 13.82
C VAL A 78 7.26 4.95 12.93
N ILE A 79 6.62 4.63 11.80
CA ILE A 79 7.10 3.66 10.81
C ILE A 79 7.82 4.34 9.67
N LEU A 80 7.33 5.51 9.27
CA LEU A 80 7.91 6.31 8.20
C LEU A 80 7.86 7.77 8.61
N ASP A 81 8.99 8.46 8.51
CA ASP A 81 9.08 9.93 8.57
C ASP A 81 9.91 10.36 7.37
N LYS A 82 9.26 10.97 6.39
CA LYS A 82 9.88 11.31 5.11
C LYS A 82 9.60 12.75 4.73
N VAL A 83 10.65 13.51 4.51
CA VAL A 83 10.62 14.81 3.86
C VAL A 83 11.09 14.62 2.42
N PHE A 84 10.32 15.09 1.47
CA PHE A 84 10.67 15.02 0.05
C PHE A 84 11.67 16.13 -0.28
N SER A 85 12.69 15.80 -1.06
CA SER A 85 13.74 16.75 -1.45
C SER A 85 13.20 17.94 -2.24
N GLU A 86 12.19 17.68 -3.06
CA GLU A 86 11.49 18.71 -3.85
C GLU A 86 9.99 18.51 -3.70
N PRO A 87 9.23 19.59 -3.37
CA PRO A 87 7.78 19.55 -3.38
C PRO A 87 7.28 19.28 -4.80
N ALA A 88 6.34 18.34 -4.94
CA ALA A 88 5.72 18.03 -6.22
C ALA A 88 4.21 17.84 -6.06
N PRO A 89 3.42 18.11 -7.11
CA PRO A 89 1.96 17.95 -7.08
C PRO A 89 1.49 16.55 -6.70
N VAL A 90 2.31 15.54 -7.02
CA VAL A 90 2.05 14.15 -6.63
C VAL A 90 3.34 13.53 -6.13
N GLN A 91 3.30 12.95 -4.95
CA GLN A 91 4.37 12.15 -4.37
C GLN A 91 3.88 10.74 -4.10
N THR A 92 4.74 9.77 -4.34
CA THR A 92 4.47 8.37 -4.03
C THR A 92 5.57 7.83 -3.14
N THR A 93 5.20 7.09 -2.14
CA THR A 93 6.15 6.38 -1.27
C THR A 93 5.53 5.08 -0.80
N SER A 94 6.36 4.10 -0.47
CA SER A 94 5.90 2.84 0.09
C SER A 94 6.65 2.48 1.36
N PHE A 95 6.02 1.61 2.16
CA PHE A 95 6.57 1.07 3.39
C PHE A 95 5.95 -0.30 3.67
N ASN A 96 6.53 -1.04 4.62
CA ASN A 96 5.96 -2.27 5.15
C ASN A 96 6.14 -2.32 6.67
N LEU A 97 5.56 -3.34 7.30
CA LEU A 97 5.56 -3.48 8.76
C LEU A 97 6.54 -4.54 9.26
N LYS A 98 7.42 -5.07 8.39
CA LYS A 98 8.34 -6.17 8.72
C LYS A 98 9.22 -5.88 9.94
N ASN A 99 9.69 -4.64 10.07
CA ASN A 99 10.59 -4.22 11.15
C ASN A 99 9.87 -3.54 12.32
N ALA A 100 8.53 -3.47 12.29
CA ALA A 100 7.74 -2.80 13.33
C ALA A 100 7.65 -3.59 14.64
N GLY A 101 8.02 -4.88 14.65
CA GLY A 101 7.97 -5.74 15.83
C GLY A 101 6.55 -5.97 16.36
N LEU A 102 5.54 -5.77 15.54
CA LEU A 102 4.14 -5.93 15.91
C LEU A 102 3.75 -7.41 15.95
N ARG A 103 2.85 -7.75 16.88
CA ARG A 103 2.18 -9.06 16.92
C ARG A 103 0.84 -8.97 16.20
N ASP A 104 0.24 -10.12 15.86
CA ASP A 104 -1.09 -10.21 15.28
C ASP A 104 -2.13 -9.43 16.10
N GLY A 105 -3.11 -8.87 15.41
CA GLY A 105 -4.22 -8.15 15.99
C GLY A 105 -4.44 -6.75 15.43
N ALA A 106 -5.45 -6.07 15.95
CA ALA A 106 -5.87 -4.76 15.49
C ALA A 106 -4.88 -3.64 15.89
N PHE A 107 -4.75 -2.65 15.00
CA PHE A 107 -4.02 -1.40 15.22
C PHE A 107 -4.64 -0.28 14.38
N GLU A 108 -4.41 0.96 14.78
CA GLU A 108 -4.74 2.15 14.00
C GLU A 108 -3.50 2.64 13.27
N LEU A 109 -3.61 2.83 11.98
CA LEU A 109 -2.59 3.46 11.14
C LEU A 109 -2.99 4.92 10.91
N GLU A 110 -2.16 5.85 11.36
CA GLU A 110 -2.33 7.28 11.16
C GLU A 110 -1.30 7.78 10.17
N ILE A 111 -1.76 8.47 9.14
CA ILE A 111 -0.90 9.07 8.11
C ILE A 111 -1.15 10.58 8.12
N THR A 112 -0.10 11.35 8.39
CA THR A 112 -0.11 12.80 8.35
C THR A 112 0.77 13.28 7.20
N ALA A 113 0.16 13.93 6.21
CA ALA A 113 0.86 14.57 5.10
C ALA A 113 0.84 16.08 5.26
N ARG A 114 1.88 16.77 4.81
CA ARG A 114 1.98 18.23 4.77
C ARG A 114 2.40 18.71 3.40
N ASP A 115 1.82 19.84 3.00
CA ASP A 115 2.18 20.56 1.79
C ASP A 115 3.36 21.54 2.02
N ASN A 116 3.71 22.29 0.99
CA ASN A 116 4.76 23.30 1.03
C ASN A 116 4.20 24.73 1.05
N SER A 117 2.95 24.92 1.45
CA SER A 117 2.34 26.23 1.56
C SER A 117 2.96 27.08 2.68
N LEU A 118 2.73 28.39 2.64
CA LEU A 118 3.19 29.32 3.68
C LEU A 118 2.31 29.29 4.93
N MET A 119 1.26 28.48 4.94
CA MET A 119 0.34 28.35 6.07
C MET A 119 1.05 27.85 7.32
N SER A 120 0.45 28.13 8.48
CA SER A 120 1.00 27.72 9.78
C SER A 120 2.45 28.16 10.00
N PHE A 121 2.80 29.39 9.59
CA PHE A 121 4.15 29.97 9.67
C PHE A 121 5.20 29.14 8.88
N GLY A 122 4.85 28.71 7.67
CA GLY A 122 5.72 27.94 6.78
C GLY A 122 5.81 26.46 7.14
N LYS A 123 4.95 25.95 8.03
CA LYS A 123 4.82 24.51 8.31
C LYS A 123 3.96 23.77 7.29
N GLY A 124 3.21 24.51 6.46
CA GLY A 124 2.27 23.98 5.51
C GLY A 124 0.94 23.54 6.11
N ASN A 125 -0.05 23.29 5.25
CA ASN A 125 -1.30 22.66 5.65
C ASN A 125 -1.07 21.17 5.90
N GLY A 126 -1.82 20.59 6.81
CA GLY A 126 -1.70 19.18 7.17
C GLY A 126 -3.01 18.44 6.97
N THR A 127 -2.93 17.25 6.39
CA THR A 127 -4.03 16.29 6.35
C THR A 127 -3.64 15.07 7.14
N THR A 128 -4.52 14.66 8.07
CA THR A 128 -4.36 13.42 8.82
C THR A 128 -5.49 12.46 8.46
N ARG A 129 -5.14 11.24 8.10
CA ARG A 129 -6.07 10.14 7.81
C ARG A 129 -5.75 8.94 8.70
N LYS A 130 -6.79 8.21 9.09
CA LYS A 130 -6.70 7.06 9.98
C LYS A 130 -7.38 5.84 9.36
N TRP A 131 -6.72 4.68 9.48
CA TRP A 131 -7.25 3.40 9.03
C TRP A 131 -7.18 2.39 10.17
N ASN A 132 -8.29 1.69 10.41
CA ASN A 132 -8.30 0.56 11.33
C ASN A 132 -7.84 -0.69 10.56
N MET A 133 -6.71 -1.23 10.95
CA MET A 133 -6.03 -2.34 10.30
C MET A 133 -5.92 -3.53 11.24
N GLN A 134 -5.77 -4.71 10.67
CA GLN A 134 -5.48 -5.94 11.41
C GLN A 134 -4.22 -6.57 10.85
N LEU A 135 -3.19 -6.71 11.68
CA LEU A 135 -2.00 -7.45 11.33
C LEU A 135 -2.28 -8.94 11.44
N ASP A 136 -1.89 -9.68 10.41
CA ASP A 136 -1.93 -11.13 10.32
C ASP A 136 -0.57 -11.63 9.83
N THR A 137 0.11 -12.42 10.65
CA THR A 137 1.43 -12.96 10.36
C THR A 137 1.39 -14.45 10.00
N GLN A 138 0.20 -15.07 10.01
CA GLN A 138 0.07 -16.51 9.86
C GLN A 138 -0.23 -16.90 8.41
N PRO A 139 0.66 -17.64 7.74
CA PRO A 139 0.37 -18.16 6.41
C PRO A 139 -0.79 -19.16 6.45
N PRO A 140 -1.58 -19.24 5.39
CA PRO A 140 -2.68 -20.21 5.29
C PRO A 140 -2.15 -21.65 5.33
N LYS A 141 -2.83 -22.51 6.09
CA LYS A 141 -2.50 -23.94 6.18
C LYS A 141 -3.25 -24.69 5.09
N VAL A 142 -2.53 -25.51 4.36
CA VAL A 142 -3.07 -26.33 3.26
C VAL A 142 -3.02 -27.80 3.62
N ARG A 143 -4.09 -28.52 3.31
CA ARG A 143 -4.16 -29.99 3.45
C ARG A 143 -4.56 -30.63 2.13
N ILE A 144 -3.61 -31.29 1.47
CA ILE A 144 -3.87 -32.06 0.26
C ILE A 144 -4.72 -33.30 0.64
N LYS A 145 -5.80 -33.52 -0.10
CA LYS A 145 -6.79 -34.59 0.13
C LYS A 145 -6.66 -35.75 -0.86
N THR A 146 -6.04 -35.49 -2.01
CA THR A 146 -5.84 -36.50 -3.06
C THR A 146 -4.39 -36.92 -3.11
N THR A 147 -4.14 -38.22 -3.32
CA THR A 147 -2.85 -38.74 -3.77
C THR A 147 -2.73 -38.51 -5.27
N VAL A 148 -1.62 -37.94 -5.70
CA VAL A 148 -1.35 -37.82 -7.14
C VAL A 148 -0.79 -39.15 -7.61
N PRO A 149 -1.47 -39.87 -8.55
CA PRO A 149 -0.98 -41.12 -9.08
C PRO A 149 0.31 -40.90 -9.86
N ALA A 150 0.97 -42.00 -10.22
CA ALA A 150 2.13 -41.97 -11.12
C ALA A 150 1.77 -41.23 -12.41
N LEU A 151 2.51 -40.19 -12.74
CA LEU A 151 2.27 -39.35 -13.91
C LEU A 151 3.24 -39.71 -15.03
N ARG A 152 2.73 -39.63 -16.27
CA ARG A 152 3.54 -39.71 -17.48
C ARG A 152 3.72 -38.34 -18.06
N ARG A 153 4.86 -38.04 -18.65
CA ARG A 153 5.08 -36.80 -19.40
C ARG A 153 3.99 -36.61 -20.45
N GLY A 154 3.50 -35.43 -20.61
CA GLY A 154 2.38 -35.07 -21.51
C GLY A 154 0.99 -35.34 -20.92
N SER A 155 0.89 -35.90 -19.69
CA SER A 155 -0.41 -36.04 -19.02
C SER A 155 -0.79 -34.83 -18.21
N VAL A 156 -2.08 -34.75 -17.86
CA VAL A 156 -2.63 -33.76 -16.93
C VAL A 156 -3.07 -34.49 -15.67
N THR A 157 -2.87 -33.87 -14.53
CA THR A 157 -3.36 -34.38 -13.24
C THR A 157 -4.20 -33.32 -12.53
N ALA A 158 -4.92 -33.78 -11.49
CA ALA A 158 -5.68 -32.92 -10.62
C ALA A 158 -5.31 -33.21 -9.16
N ILE A 159 -5.28 -32.13 -8.36
CA ILE A 159 -5.22 -32.23 -6.91
C ILE A 159 -6.45 -31.58 -6.29
N ALA A 160 -6.93 -32.16 -5.19
CA ALA A 160 -7.95 -31.57 -4.34
C ALA A 160 -7.35 -31.31 -2.95
N TYR A 161 -7.62 -30.15 -2.40
CA TYR A 161 -7.09 -29.74 -1.10
C TYR A 161 -8.03 -28.75 -0.40
N SER A 162 -7.85 -28.62 0.92
CA SER A 162 -8.52 -27.61 1.72
C SER A 162 -7.52 -26.56 2.21
N VAL A 163 -7.99 -25.33 2.37
CA VAL A 163 -7.25 -24.23 2.95
C VAL A 163 -7.92 -23.83 4.27
N SER A 164 -7.13 -23.41 5.26
CA SER A 164 -7.63 -23.07 6.61
C SER A 164 -8.50 -21.82 6.65
N GLU A 165 -8.42 -20.97 5.64
CA GLU A 165 -9.06 -19.67 5.55
C GLU A 165 -9.28 -19.26 4.10
N ASP A 166 -9.95 -18.13 3.89
CA ASP A 166 -10.18 -17.61 2.54
C ASP A 166 -8.87 -17.22 1.87
N ALA A 167 -8.63 -17.79 0.69
CA ALA A 167 -7.46 -17.52 -0.11
C ALA A 167 -7.75 -16.44 -1.16
N SER A 168 -6.88 -15.44 -1.25
CA SER A 168 -6.90 -14.46 -2.34
C SER A 168 -6.38 -15.06 -3.65
N MET A 169 -5.46 -16.03 -3.53
CA MET A 169 -4.89 -16.78 -4.65
C MET A 169 -4.45 -18.16 -4.18
N THR A 170 -4.82 -19.21 -4.93
CA THR A 170 -4.33 -20.57 -4.66
C THR A 170 -4.26 -21.39 -5.95
N GLY A 171 -3.25 -22.26 -6.06
CA GLY A 171 -3.04 -23.09 -7.24
C GLY A 171 -1.66 -23.74 -7.24
N VAL A 172 -1.33 -24.40 -8.34
CA VAL A 172 -0.03 -25.06 -8.52
C VAL A 172 0.90 -24.18 -9.34
N GLN A 173 2.07 -23.90 -8.78
CA GLN A 173 3.19 -23.28 -9.46
C GLN A 173 4.10 -24.35 -10.04
N LEU A 174 4.41 -24.26 -11.33
CA LEU A 174 5.33 -25.15 -12.05
C LEU A 174 6.35 -24.30 -12.81
N GLY A 175 7.51 -24.10 -12.23
CA GLY A 175 8.48 -23.11 -12.73
C GLY A 175 7.86 -21.70 -12.70
N GLU A 176 7.79 -21.04 -13.85
CA GLU A 176 7.17 -19.72 -14.00
C GLU A 176 5.66 -19.76 -14.25
N GLN A 177 5.10 -20.93 -14.55
CA GLN A 177 3.68 -21.08 -14.86
C GLN A 177 2.86 -21.33 -13.61
N PHE A 178 1.75 -20.60 -13.47
CA PHE A 178 0.79 -20.76 -12.38
C PHE A 178 -0.53 -21.34 -12.92
N PHE A 179 -1.01 -22.40 -12.29
CA PHE A 179 -2.26 -23.06 -12.60
C PHE A 179 -3.24 -22.79 -11.46
N PRO A 180 -4.26 -21.95 -11.67
CA PRO A 180 -5.18 -21.58 -10.60
C PRO A 180 -6.05 -22.74 -10.18
N ALA A 181 -6.44 -22.77 -8.91
CA ALA A 181 -7.41 -23.70 -8.36
C ALA A 181 -8.76 -23.02 -8.19
N PHE A 182 -9.82 -23.82 -8.22
CA PHE A 182 -11.20 -23.37 -8.13
C PHE A 182 -11.89 -24.01 -6.95
N LEU A 183 -12.49 -23.19 -6.09
CA LEU A 183 -13.30 -23.66 -4.95
C LEU A 183 -14.55 -24.36 -5.45
N GLN A 184 -14.81 -25.54 -4.92
CA GLN A 184 -15.98 -26.35 -5.24
C GLN A 184 -17.03 -26.28 -4.10
N PRO A 185 -18.29 -26.63 -4.36
CA PRO A 185 -19.35 -26.62 -3.35
C PRO A 185 -19.09 -27.50 -2.12
N ASN A 186 -18.19 -28.49 -2.23
CA ASN A 186 -17.75 -29.34 -1.12
C ASN A 186 -16.68 -28.70 -0.22
N GLY A 187 -16.33 -27.43 -0.44
CA GLY A 187 -15.31 -26.70 0.32
C GLY A 187 -13.86 -27.06 -0.03
N LEU A 188 -13.64 -27.83 -1.09
CA LEU A 188 -12.30 -28.15 -1.57
C LEU A 188 -11.92 -27.31 -2.78
N TYR A 189 -10.64 -26.97 -2.89
CA TYR A 189 -10.06 -26.40 -4.08
C TYR A 189 -9.58 -27.54 -4.99
N TYR A 190 -9.87 -27.40 -6.29
CA TYR A 190 -9.40 -28.33 -7.33
C TYR A 190 -8.49 -27.58 -8.28
N CYS A 191 -7.29 -28.10 -8.50
CA CYS A 191 -6.32 -27.57 -9.43
C CYS A 191 -5.91 -28.65 -10.44
N PHE A 192 -5.95 -28.30 -11.72
CA PHE A 192 -5.46 -29.12 -12.83
C PHE A 192 -4.15 -28.54 -13.33
N PHE A 193 -3.13 -29.39 -13.48
CA PHE A 193 -1.83 -28.97 -13.98
C PHE A 193 -1.18 -30.08 -14.83
N PRO A 194 -0.39 -29.72 -15.86
CA PRO A 194 0.25 -30.70 -16.74
C PRO A 194 1.57 -31.19 -16.17
N PHE A 195 2.00 -32.37 -16.68
CA PHE A 195 3.40 -32.77 -16.65
C PHE A 195 3.99 -32.51 -18.05
N PRO A 196 4.72 -31.42 -18.28
CA PRO A 196 5.21 -31.06 -19.60
C PRO A 196 6.13 -32.12 -20.21
N LEU A 197 6.05 -32.28 -21.53
CA LEU A 197 6.83 -33.29 -22.27
C LEU A 197 8.34 -33.07 -22.19
N ASP A 198 8.75 -31.80 -22.19
CA ASP A 198 10.13 -31.35 -22.20
C ASP A 198 10.77 -31.26 -20.81
N THR A 199 10.03 -31.59 -19.75
CA THR A 199 10.56 -31.59 -18.38
C THR A 199 11.67 -32.62 -18.21
N PRO A 200 12.89 -32.26 -17.83
CA PRO A 200 13.98 -33.21 -17.59
C PRO A 200 13.66 -34.16 -16.44
N LYS A 201 14.23 -35.34 -16.47
CA LYS A 201 14.05 -36.36 -15.40
C LYS A 201 14.46 -35.77 -14.04
N GLY A 202 13.60 -35.92 -13.03
CA GLY A 202 13.83 -35.42 -11.67
C GLY A 202 13.67 -33.86 -11.48
N LYS A 203 13.29 -33.13 -12.53
CA LYS A 203 13.05 -31.68 -12.47
C LYS A 203 11.58 -31.32 -12.32
N PHE A 204 10.68 -32.29 -12.22
CA PHE A 204 9.26 -32.05 -12.02
C PHE A 204 8.99 -31.76 -10.54
N THR A 205 8.88 -30.51 -10.19
CA THR A 205 8.72 -30.03 -8.80
C THR A 205 7.53 -29.08 -8.69
N PRO A 206 6.29 -29.60 -8.80
CA PRO A 206 5.10 -28.76 -8.61
C PRO A 206 4.98 -28.33 -7.16
N GLU A 207 4.71 -27.04 -6.96
CA GLU A 207 4.47 -26.42 -5.65
C GLU A 207 3.04 -25.90 -5.55
N LEU A 208 2.35 -26.27 -4.50
CA LEU A 208 1.05 -25.69 -4.18
C LEU A 208 1.27 -24.36 -3.47
N LEU A 209 0.96 -23.27 -4.16
CA LEU A 209 1.06 -21.90 -3.70
C LEU A 209 -0.31 -21.45 -3.20
N THR A 210 -0.35 -20.89 -2.01
CA THR A 210 -1.58 -20.30 -1.46
C THR A 210 -1.25 -18.97 -0.78
N ARG A 211 -2.02 -17.94 -1.09
CA ARG A 211 -1.93 -16.62 -0.45
C ARG A 211 -3.27 -16.29 0.17
N ASP A 212 -3.27 -15.82 1.42
CA ASP A 212 -4.46 -15.35 2.12
C ASP A 212 -4.85 -13.91 1.72
N LEU A 213 -5.87 -13.37 2.37
CA LEU A 213 -6.33 -11.99 2.15
C LEU A 213 -5.38 -10.94 2.75
N ALA A 214 -4.54 -11.32 3.71
CA ALA A 214 -3.53 -10.44 4.31
C ALA A 214 -2.24 -10.37 3.47
N GLY A 215 -2.08 -11.27 2.48
CA GLY A 215 -0.89 -11.37 1.65
C GLY A 215 0.16 -12.35 2.18
N ASN A 216 -0.12 -13.12 3.27
CA ASN A 216 0.77 -14.18 3.71
C ASN A 216 0.73 -15.34 2.72
N GLU A 217 1.88 -15.93 2.46
CA GLU A 217 2.04 -16.95 1.45
C GLU A 217 2.54 -18.26 2.06
N SER A 218 1.92 -19.37 1.67
CA SER A 218 2.42 -20.70 1.95
C SER A 218 2.75 -21.44 0.67
N ARG A 219 3.86 -22.21 0.70
CA ARG A 219 4.31 -23.08 -0.40
C ARG A 219 4.46 -24.50 0.11
N ASN A 220 3.78 -25.41 -0.53
CA ASN A 220 3.78 -26.83 -0.18
C ASN A 220 4.15 -27.65 -1.41
N ARG A 221 5.16 -28.51 -1.29
CA ARG A 221 5.53 -29.39 -2.38
C ARG A 221 4.43 -30.40 -2.64
N VAL A 222 4.02 -30.54 -3.89
CA VAL A 222 3.11 -31.61 -4.31
C VAL A 222 3.94 -32.89 -4.59
N LEU A 223 3.75 -33.90 -3.76
CA LEU A 223 4.43 -35.17 -3.96
C LEU A 223 3.78 -35.90 -5.12
N VAL A 224 4.57 -36.17 -6.14
CA VAL A 224 4.16 -36.88 -7.37
C VAL A 224 5.13 -38.04 -7.61
N ASN A 225 4.59 -39.20 -7.82
CA ASN A 225 5.37 -40.33 -8.28
C ASN A 225 5.52 -40.26 -9.82
N ALA A 226 6.65 -39.68 -10.27
CA ALA A 226 6.93 -39.40 -11.69
C ALA A 226 8.08 -40.24 -12.23
#